data_a06b810cda039f1ca3e08b998f545d19
#
_entry.id   a06b810cda039f1ca3e08b998f545d19
#
_cell.length_a   1.000
_cell.length_b   1.000
_cell.length_c   1.000
_cell.angle_alpha   90.00
_cell.angle_beta   90.00
_cell.angle_gamma   90.00
#
_symmetry.space_group_name_H-M   'P 1'
#
loop_
_entity.id
_entity.type
_entity.pdbx_description
1 polymer ?
#
loop_
_entity_poly.entity_id
_entity_poly.type
_entity_poly.pdbx_seq_one_letter_code
_entity_poly.pdbx_strand_id
1 'polypeptide(L)'
;MKTLVAFLLGTALVALPSTLLAQEKGGVINVATIGEPPTLDPMSSTADLVGIVTQHIFETLYTFDKSWSVTPLLAESLPEISADGKTYTIKLRTGIKFHDNTDMTSEDVVASLGRWMKIASRGKQVAGFIESVTAVDPATVKIALKQPYAPLTSLLAFNNSAAIIIPSEKQDEPMKDFIGTGPYMLKERKADQYIQLVRFDGYKSREGDSNGYGGARHQYLDEIRFVPVPDPNTRVEAAVSGQYDYVDSIPVESYDKLKASTASQPIILKPFGYPVFVFNTKEGSAGNVEVRKAIRQALSMEDMLAAAFGSKDFYALDGAIYPKTFAWSTDAGVEGAYNVADPEGAAAAAKKAGYNGEPIRILTSRQYEFHYKMAQVAAEYLKLAGFTVDMQVVDWATLTQRRTDPKLWDIYITHSPFLPEPALIGSLSTSSPGWWDTPARKAAVDAFTSEVDPKKRVALWADVQKAIYADAPFMKIGDFNAVSAESTKLEGVDPAPWPYFWNASIKK
;
A
#
# COMPACT_ATOMS: atom_id res chain seq x y z
N MET A 1 84.36 9.16 6.77
CA MET A 1 83.16 9.81 7.28
C MET A 1 82.44 10.47 6.09
N LYS A 2 81.42 9.84 5.60
CA LYS A 2 80.53 10.43 4.54
C LYS A 2 79.11 10.44 5.08
N THR A 3 78.60 11.60 5.33
CA THR A 3 77.26 11.86 5.85
C THR A 3 76.25 11.80 4.68
N LEU A 4 75.27 10.88 4.79
CA LEU A 4 74.15 10.78 3.83
C LEU A 4 73.00 11.64 4.39
N VAL A 5 72.60 12.65 3.59
CA VAL A 5 71.40 13.43 3.88
C VAL A 5 70.23 12.82 3.11
N ALA A 6 69.22 12.30 3.77
CA ALA A 6 67.98 11.77 3.16
C ALA A 6 66.98 12.91 3.05
N PHE A 7 66.56 13.22 1.82
CA PHE A 7 65.43 14.10 1.51
C PHE A 7 64.13 13.32 1.57
N LEU A 8 63.25 13.65 2.53
CA LEU A 8 61.86 13.18 2.58
C LEU A 8 60.99 14.11 1.71
N LEU A 9 60.55 13.60 0.57
CA LEU A 9 59.47 14.22 -0.21
C LEU A 9 58.14 13.87 0.44
N GLY A 10 57.52 14.85 1.08
CA GLY A 10 56.14 14.78 1.55
C GLY A 10 55.15 15.00 0.39
N THR A 11 54.45 13.97 -0.03
CA THR A 11 53.32 14.08 -0.96
C THR A 11 52.10 14.63 -0.19
N ALA A 12 51.80 15.89 -0.38
CA ALA A 12 50.56 16.50 0.09
C ALA A 12 49.40 15.98 -0.78
N LEU A 13 48.55 15.14 -0.23
CA LEU A 13 47.29 14.74 -0.84
C LEU A 13 46.34 15.94 -0.77
N VAL A 14 46.15 16.64 -1.88
CA VAL A 14 45.11 17.66 -2.03
C VAL A 14 43.78 16.94 -2.13
N ALA A 15 43.01 16.88 -1.06
CA ALA A 15 41.62 16.49 -1.06
C ALA A 15 40.81 17.56 -1.83
N LEU A 16 40.47 17.28 -3.07
CA LEU A 16 39.49 18.07 -3.83
C LEU A 16 38.15 17.97 -3.09
N PRO A 17 37.49 19.08 -2.76
CA PRO A 17 36.15 19.04 -2.23
C PRO A 17 35.24 18.43 -3.34
N SER A 18 34.58 17.30 -3.02
CA SER A 18 33.48 16.80 -3.84
C SER A 18 32.38 17.87 -3.79
N THR A 19 32.28 18.67 -4.85
CA THR A 19 31.11 19.53 -5.04
C THR A 19 29.91 18.61 -5.17
N LEU A 20 29.11 18.46 -4.11
CA LEU A 20 27.74 18.01 -4.26
C LEU A 20 27.07 18.98 -5.23
N LEU A 21 26.86 18.54 -6.46
CA LEU A 21 26.01 19.26 -7.42
C LEU A 21 24.65 19.39 -6.75
N ALA A 22 24.25 20.62 -6.42
CA ALA A 22 22.92 20.87 -5.89
C ALA A 22 21.90 20.42 -6.94
N GLN A 23 20.94 19.57 -6.55
CA GLN A 23 19.84 19.19 -7.43
C GLN A 23 19.14 20.46 -7.93
N GLU A 24 19.07 20.61 -9.25
CA GLU A 24 18.48 21.80 -9.85
C GLU A 24 16.95 21.65 -9.95
N LYS A 25 16.25 22.77 -9.71
CA LYS A 25 14.80 22.85 -9.91
C LYS A 25 14.47 22.91 -11.40
N GLY A 26 13.37 22.25 -11.78
CA GLY A 26 12.82 22.28 -13.11
C GLY A 26 12.56 20.90 -13.69
N GLY A 27 11.86 20.88 -14.80
CA GLY A 27 11.60 19.68 -15.58
C GLY A 27 10.27 19.01 -15.30
N VAL A 28 9.92 18.11 -16.20
CA VAL A 28 8.68 17.33 -16.22
C VAL A 28 9.03 15.87 -16.25
N ILE A 29 8.38 15.06 -15.42
CA ILE A 29 8.46 13.61 -15.52
C ILE A 29 7.11 13.00 -15.93
N ASN A 30 7.20 11.93 -16.71
CA ASN A 30 6.08 11.10 -17.09
C ASN A 30 6.19 9.74 -16.39
N VAL A 31 5.17 9.43 -15.60
CA VAL A 31 5.08 8.21 -14.80
C VAL A 31 4.04 7.28 -15.42
N ALA A 32 4.46 6.17 -16.01
CA ALA A 32 3.54 5.17 -16.53
C ALA A 32 2.96 4.34 -15.38
N THR A 33 1.64 4.30 -15.28
CA THR A 33 0.89 3.55 -14.28
C THR A 33 0.12 2.40 -14.92
N ILE A 34 -0.31 1.43 -14.11
CA ILE A 34 -1.08 0.26 -14.57
C ILE A 34 -2.46 0.60 -15.17
N GLY A 35 -2.92 1.82 -14.99
CA GLY A 35 -4.22 2.29 -15.43
C GLY A 35 -4.54 3.65 -14.83
N GLU A 36 -5.75 4.13 -15.05
CA GLU A 36 -6.24 5.35 -14.41
C GLU A 36 -6.80 5.05 -13.01
N PRO A 37 -6.49 5.86 -11.96
CA PRO A 37 -7.12 5.69 -10.66
C PRO A 37 -8.63 5.95 -10.76
N PRO A 38 -9.47 5.11 -10.12
CA PRO A 38 -10.94 5.22 -10.20
C PRO A 38 -11.45 6.54 -9.60
N THR A 39 -10.68 7.13 -8.73
CA THR A 39 -10.97 8.41 -8.07
C THR A 39 -9.68 9.11 -7.68
N LEU A 40 -9.75 10.43 -7.41
CA LEU A 40 -8.67 11.18 -6.75
C LEU A 40 -9.01 11.54 -5.30
N ASP A 41 -10.07 10.97 -4.74
CA ASP A 41 -10.40 11.05 -3.32
C ASP A 41 -9.85 9.81 -2.57
N PRO A 42 -8.71 9.91 -1.86
CA PRO A 42 -8.12 8.76 -1.18
C PRO A 42 -8.93 8.26 0.02
N MET A 43 -9.87 9.04 0.54
CA MET A 43 -10.77 8.54 1.58
C MET A 43 -11.79 7.53 1.03
N SER A 44 -12.19 7.69 -0.24
CA SER A 44 -13.23 6.85 -0.86
C SER A 44 -12.71 5.54 -1.47
N SER A 45 -11.38 5.31 -1.48
CA SER A 45 -10.77 4.17 -2.14
C SER A 45 -9.64 3.52 -1.32
N THR A 46 -9.49 2.20 -1.48
CA THR A 46 -8.36 1.43 -0.96
C THR A 46 -7.41 0.97 -2.07
N ALA A 47 -7.54 1.50 -3.30
CA ALA A 47 -6.65 1.18 -4.41
C ALA A 47 -5.31 1.92 -4.23
N ASP A 48 -4.19 1.18 -4.30
CA ASP A 48 -2.85 1.76 -4.13
C ASP A 48 -2.56 2.84 -5.16
N LEU A 49 -3.03 2.67 -6.41
CA LEU A 49 -2.88 3.65 -7.47
C LEU A 49 -3.47 5.03 -7.10
N VAL A 50 -4.57 5.06 -6.32
CA VAL A 50 -5.12 6.32 -5.79
C VAL A 50 -4.14 6.96 -4.81
N GLY A 51 -3.59 6.19 -3.87
CA GLY A 51 -2.58 6.65 -2.92
C GLY A 51 -1.30 7.14 -3.62
N ILE A 52 -0.81 6.41 -4.62
CA ILE A 52 0.38 6.78 -5.41
C ILE A 52 0.25 8.19 -6.02
N VAL A 53 -0.90 8.48 -6.63
CA VAL A 53 -1.13 9.80 -7.23
C VAL A 53 -1.38 10.86 -6.16
N THR A 54 -2.29 10.58 -5.24
CA THR A 54 -2.87 11.61 -4.35
C THR A 54 -1.98 11.98 -3.16
N GLN A 55 -0.99 11.15 -2.77
CA GLN A 55 0.00 11.50 -1.75
C GLN A 55 0.90 12.70 -2.11
N HIS A 56 0.89 13.13 -3.39
CA HIS A 56 1.56 14.34 -3.83
C HIS A 56 0.69 15.59 -3.63
N ILE A 57 -0.64 15.40 -3.58
CA ILE A 57 -1.65 16.46 -3.46
C ILE A 57 -2.03 16.67 -1.99
N PHE A 58 -2.23 15.57 -1.26
CA PHE A 58 -2.76 15.57 0.10
C PHE A 58 -1.73 15.05 1.09
N GLU A 59 -1.81 15.55 2.31
CA GLU A 59 -1.02 15.07 3.43
C GLU A 59 -1.93 14.63 4.59
N THR A 60 -1.37 13.78 5.44
CA THR A 60 -1.95 13.25 6.67
C THR A 60 -1.24 13.85 7.88
N LEU A 61 -1.76 13.64 9.09
CA LEU A 61 -1.11 14.13 10.32
C LEU A 61 0.25 13.47 10.55
N TYR A 62 0.37 12.20 10.22
CA TYR A 62 1.56 11.37 10.35
C TYR A 62 1.86 10.66 9.04
N THR A 63 3.06 10.11 8.92
CA THR A 63 3.46 9.25 7.80
C THR A 63 4.45 8.19 8.32
N PHE A 64 5.12 7.45 7.42
CA PHE A 64 6.13 6.46 7.77
C PHE A 64 7.51 6.88 7.28
N ASP A 65 8.52 6.59 8.09
CA ASP A 65 9.92 6.74 7.70
C ASP A 65 10.43 5.49 6.94
N LYS A 66 11.72 5.51 6.55
CA LYS A 66 12.38 4.36 5.87
C LYS A 66 12.40 3.08 6.71
N SER A 67 12.28 3.19 8.03
CA SER A 67 12.22 2.06 8.96
C SER A 67 10.79 1.61 9.25
N TRP A 68 9.81 2.14 8.54
CA TRP A 68 8.38 1.92 8.76
C TRP A 68 7.89 2.35 10.15
N SER A 69 8.61 3.25 10.82
CA SER A 69 8.15 3.88 12.04
C SER A 69 7.25 5.07 11.72
N VAL A 70 6.20 5.26 12.52
CA VAL A 70 5.34 6.45 12.38
C VAL A 70 6.15 7.70 12.71
N THR A 71 6.11 8.68 11.82
CA THR A 71 6.77 9.97 11.96
C THR A 71 5.81 11.13 11.69
N PRO A 72 5.99 12.31 12.30
CA PRO A 72 5.11 13.44 12.08
C PRO A 72 5.19 13.97 10.64
N LEU A 73 4.03 14.43 10.09
CA LEU A 73 3.95 15.12 8.79
C LEU A 73 3.29 16.49 8.94
N LEU A 74 1.95 16.58 9.04
CA LEU A 74 1.26 17.83 9.40
C LEU A 74 1.22 18.08 10.91
N ALA A 75 1.31 17.01 11.72
CA ALA A 75 1.57 17.17 13.14
C ALA A 75 3.00 17.66 13.37
N GLU A 76 3.21 18.46 14.41
CA GLU A 76 4.54 18.96 14.83
C GLU A 76 5.41 17.83 15.39
N SER A 77 4.81 16.97 16.24
CA SER A 77 5.42 15.82 16.90
C SER A 77 4.50 14.61 16.91
N LEU A 78 4.97 13.47 17.42
CA LEU A 78 4.08 12.35 17.76
C LEU A 78 3.07 12.80 18.82
N PRO A 79 1.86 12.17 18.89
CA PRO A 79 0.83 12.58 19.83
C PRO A 79 1.27 12.38 21.29
N GLU A 80 0.86 13.27 22.18
CA GLU A 80 0.90 13.01 23.62
C GLU A 80 -0.28 12.09 23.97
N ILE A 81 0.03 10.89 24.48
CA ILE A 81 -1.00 9.88 24.81
C ILE A 81 -1.13 9.80 26.32
N SER A 82 -2.36 9.89 26.83
CA SER A 82 -2.64 9.73 28.26
C SER A 82 -2.27 8.34 28.79
N ALA A 83 -1.98 8.23 30.07
CA ALA A 83 -1.55 6.96 30.70
C ALA A 83 -2.55 5.80 30.52
N ASP A 84 -3.84 6.11 30.40
CA ASP A 84 -4.90 5.14 30.14
C ASP A 84 -5.07 4.80 28.64
N GLY A 85 -4.25 5.40 27.75
CA GLY A 85 -4.28 5.17 26.30
C GLY A 85 -5.52 5.72 25.59
N LYS A 86 -6.33 6.56 26.23
CA LYS A 86 -7.62 7.00 25.69
C LYS A 86 -7.64 8.42 25.16
N THR A 87 -6.64 9.24 25.45
CA THR A 87 -6.58 10.62 24.98
C THR A 87 -5.32 10.85 24.19
N TYR A 88 -5.47 11.36 22.97
CA TYR A 88 -4.39 11.75 22.07
C TYR A 88 -4.44 13.27 21.91
N THR A 89 -3.41 13.97 22.34
CA THR A 89 -3.24 15.42 22.11
C THR A 89 -2.22 15.61 20.98
N ILE A 90 -2.65 16.23 19.89
CA ILE A 90 -1.90 16.39 18.64
C ILE A 90 -1.64 17.87 18.42
N LYS A 91 -0.38 18.27 18.44
CA LYS A 91 0.05 19.62 18.04
C LYS A 91 0.27 19.65 16.53
N LEU A 92 -0.24 20.68 15.88
CA LEU A 92 -0.13 20.89 14.44
C LEU A 92 1.04 21.82 14.13
N ARG A 93 1.67 21.61 12.99
CA ARG A 93 2.60 22.59 12.42
C ARG A 93 1.83 23.86 12.07
N THR A 94 2.43 25.01 12.30
CA THR A 94 1.85 26.31 11.99
C THR A 94 2.36 26.86 10.66
N GLY A 95 1.56 27.72 10.01
CA GLY A 95 1.88 28.34 8.72
C GLY A 95 1.91 27.34 7.57
N ILE A 96 1.12 26.26 7.66
CA ILE A 96 0.87 25.35 6.56
C ILE A 96 -0.26 25.94 5.72
N LYS A 97 -0.05 26.02 4.40
CA LYS A 97 -1.03 26.50 3.43
C LYS A 97 -1.66 25.36 2.67
N PHE A 98 -2.96 25.46 2.39
CA PHE A 98 -3.62 24.69 1.36
C PHE A 98 -3.28 25.25 -0.04
N HIS A 99 -3.58 24.50 -1.09
CA HIS A 99 -3.31 24.89 -2.48
C HIS A 99 -4.05 26.16 -2.92
N ASP A 100 -5.08 26.58 -2.22
CA ASP A 100 -5.79 27.85 -2.41
C ASP A 100 -5.23 29.01 -1.59
N ASN A 101 -4.08 28.78 -0.90
CA ASN A 101 -3.39 29.71 -0.02
C ASN A 101 -4.09 30.04 1.30
N THR A 102 -5.18 29.36 1.67
CA THR A 102 -5.76 29.45 3.01
C THR A 102 -4.87 28.74 4.03
N ASP A 103 -4.92 29.14 5.32
CA ASP A 103 -4.16 28.51 6.40
C ASP A 103 -4.85 27.26 6.90
N MET A 104 -4.06 26.19 7.11
CA MET A 104 -4.54 24.97 7.79
C MET A 104 -4.65 25.22 9.30
N THR A 105 -5.79 24.84 9.87
CA THR A 105 -6.09 24.95 11.30
C THR A 105 -6.59 23.61 11.88
N SER A 106 -6.79 23.56 13.19
CA SER A 106 -7.34 22.41 13.88
C SER A 106 -8.80 22.11 13.47
N GLU A 107 -9.57 23.12 13.03
CA GLU A 107 -10.93 22.92 12.53
C GLU A 107 -10.95 22.10 11.25
N ASP A 108 -9.97 22.30 10.34
CA ASP A 108 -9.82 21.51 9.13
C ASP A 108 -9.51 20.04 9.45
N VAL A 109 -8.68 19.81 10.48
CA VAL A 109 -8.38 18.47 10.96
C VAL A 109 -9.62 17.79 11.54
N VAL A 110 -10.41 18.50 12.37
CA VAL A 110 -11.65 17.96 12.95
C VAL A 110 -12.65 17.60 11.85
N ALA A 111 -12.87 18.49 10.88
CA ALA A 111 -13.78 18.25 9.76
C ALA A 111 -13.30 17.06 8.90
N SER A 112 -12.02 17.02 8.55
CA SER A 112 -11.41 15.96 7.74
C SER A 112 -11.49 14.59 8.42
N LEU A 113 -11.18 14.49 9.71
CA LEU A 113 -11.30 13.24 10.45
C LEU A 113 -12.77 12.80 10.60
N GLY A 114 -13.70 13.76 10.73
CA GLY A 114 -15.14 13.50 10.70
C GLY A 114 -15.57 12.84 9.37
N ARG A 115 -15.14 13.40 8.24
CA ARG A 115 -15.38 12.84 6.90
C ARG A 115 -14.71 11.47 6.75
N TRP A 116 -13.45 11.34 7.16
CA TRP A 116 -12.71 10.09 7.09
C TRP A 116 -13.41 8.95 7.84
N MET A 117 -13.87 9.18 9.08
CA MET A 117 -14.61 8.20 9.84
C MET A 117 -15.94 7.80 9.20
N LYS A 118 -16.57 8.70 8.46
CA LYS A 118 -17.86 8.47 7.79
C LYS A 118 -17.71 7.64 6.51
N ILE A 119 -16.71 7.91 5.66
CA ILE A 119 -16.64 7.32 4.32
C ILE A 119 -15.49 6.34 4.12
N ALA A 120 -14.33 6.59 4.73
CA ALA A 120 -13.13 5.80 4.49
C ALA A 120 -13.20 4.43 5.17
N SER A 121 -12.74 3.38 4.50
CA SER A 121 -12.71 2.02 5.06
C SER A 121 -11.93 1.97 6.39
N ARG A 122 -10.77 2.64 6.45
CA ARG A 122 -9.94 2.72 7.66
C ARG A 122 -10.54 3.63 8.73
N GLY A 123 -11.19 4.70 8.32
CA GLY A 123 -11.92 5.58 9.23
C GLY A 123 -13.08 4.85 9.92
N LYS A 124 -13.86 4.08 9.16
CA LYS A 124 -14.93 3.23 9.69
C LYS A 124 -14.42 2.16 10.65
N GLN A 125 -13.21 1.63 10.42
CA GLN A 125 -12.58 0.66 11.31
C GLN A 125 -12.37 1.22 12.71
N VAL A 126 -12.02 2.49 12.85
CA VAL A 126 -11.73 3.13 14.14
C VAL A 126 -12.88 3.96 14.70
N ALA A 127 -13.87 4.33 13.88
CA ALA A 127 -14.98 5.21 14.29
C ALA A 127 -15.72 4.74 15.55
N GLY A 128 -15.89 3.42 15.72
CA GLY A 128 -16.52 2.83 16.91
C GLY A 128 -15.76 3.06 18.21
N PHE A 129 -14.44 3.26 18.14
CA PHE A 129 -13.53 3.49 19.28
C PHE A 129 -13.43 4.96 19.64
N ILE A 130 -13.63 5.88 18.68
CA ILE A 130 -13.55 7.32 18.92
C ILE A 130 -14.81 7.80 19.65
N GLU A 131 -14.60 8.55 20.73
CA GLU A 131 -15.64 9.27 21.47
C GLU A 131 -15.84 10.67 20.90
N SER A 132 -14.73 11.41 20.70
CA SER A 132 -14.76 12.76 20.13
C SER A 132 -13.43 13.13 19.46
N VAL A 133 -13.53 14.06 18.51
CA VAL A 133 -12.40 14.79 17.91
C VAL A 133 -12.72 16.25 18.06
N THR A 134 -11.87 17.02 18.76
CA THR A 134 -12.13 18.43 19.10
C THR A 134 -10.93 19.31 18.82
N ALA A 135 -11.18 20.50 18.29
CA ALA A 135 -10.20 21.59 18.25
C ALA A 135 -10.08 22.22 19.65
N VAL A 136 -8.88 22.23 20.20
CA VAL A 136 -8.61 22.84 21.52
C VAL A 136 -8.24 24.32 21.35
N ASP A 137 -7.42 24.58 20.34
CA ASP A 137 -6.99 25.89 19.85
C ASP A 137 -6.64 25.75 18.36
N PRO A 138 -6.30 26.83 17.63
CA PRO A 138 -6.04 26.75 16.17
C PRO A 138 -4.93 25.76 15.74
N ALA A 139 -4.04 25.34 16.67
CA ALA A 139 -2.93 24.43 16.39
C ALA A 139 -2.94 23.16 17.23
N THR A 140 -4.03 22.86 17.95
CA THR A 140 -4.11 21.68 18.82
C THR A 140 -5.42 20.93 18.63
N VAL A 141 -5.32 19.64 18.32
CA VAL A 141 -6.45 18.71 18.22
C VAL A 141 -6.38 17.68 19.33
N LYS A 142 -7.52 17.35 19.90
CA LYS A 142 -7.68 16.28 20.89
C LYS A 142 -8.60 15.20 20.35
N ILE A 143 -8.13 13.95 20.37
CA ILE A 143 -8.95 12.76 20.08
C ILE A 143 -9.17 12.01 21.39
N ALA A 144 -10.42 11.83 21.80
CA ALA A 144 -10.80 11.00 22.93
C ALA A 144 -11.35 9.65 22.43
N LEU A 145 -10.92 8.57 23.09
CA LEU A 145 -11.33 7.20 22.79
C LEU A 145 -12.19 6.64 23.94
N LYS A 146 -13.18 5.82 23.59
CA LYS A 146 -13.99 5.05 24.54
C LYS A 146 -13.16 3.99 25.26
N GLN A 147 -12.21 3.40 24.53
CA GLN A 147 -11.25 2.41 25.02
C GLN A 147 -9.94 2.54 24.26
N PRO A 148 -8.80 2.04 24.79
CA PRO A 148 -7.52 2.10 24.10
C PRO A 148 -7.60 1.46 22.72
N TYR A 149 -6.92 2.09 21.74
CA TYR A 149 -6.80 1.58 20.38
C TYR A 149 -5.40 1.88 19.84
N ALA A 150 -4.46 0.96 20.07
CA ALA A 150 -3.04 1.14 19.77
C ALA A 150 -2.72 1.49 18.31
N PRO A 151 -3.45 0.98 17.28
CA PRO A 151 -3.13 1.28 15.89
C PRO A 151 -3.52 2.69 15.41
N LEU A 152 -4.17 3.53 16.22
CA LEU A 152 -4.71 4.82 15.77
C LEU A 152 -3.69 5.68 15.02
N THR A 153 -2.49 5.84 15.57
CA THR A 153 -1.47 6.70 14.94
C THR A 153 -1.01 6.13 13.59
N SER A 154 -0.90 4.82 13.46
CA SER A 154 -0.57 4.15 12.19
C SER A 154 -1.69 4.30 11.15
N LEU A 155 -2.95 4.27 11.58
CA LEU A 155 -4.08 4.53 10.68
C LEU A 155 -4.12 5.98 10.19
N LEU A 156 -3.73 6.94 11.06
CA LEU A 156 -3.62 8.36 10.71
C LEU A 156 -2.37 8.68 9.86
N ALA A 157 -1.46 7.72 9.69
CA ALA A 157 -0.23 7.87 8.91
C ALA A 157 -0.33 7.25 7.50
N PHE A 158 -1.31 6.38 7.27
CA PHE A 158 -1.31 5.55 6.08
C PHE A 158 -1.93 6.25 4.87
N ASN A 159 -1.29 6.12 3.69
CA ASN A 159 -1.68 6.82 2.46
C ASN A 159 -2.81 6.14 1.65
N ASN A 160 -3.28 4.96 2.09
CA ASN A 160 -4.36 4.20 1.44
C ASN A 160 -5.61 4.28 2.30
N SER A 161 -6.75 4.67 1.77
CA SER A 161 -7.94 5.06 2.53
C SER A 161 -7.59 6.13 3.57
N ALA A 162 -6.79 7.11 3.14
CA ALA A 162 -5.98 7.99 3.96
C ALA A 162 -6.81 9.02 4.74
N ALA A 163 -6.38 9.32 5.97
CA ALA A 163 -6.91 10.43 6.77
C ALA A 163 -6.29 11.76 6.32
N ILE A 164 -6.54 12.15 5.06
CA ILE A 164 -6.04 13.40 4.48
C ILE A 164 -6.69 14.61 5.14
N ILE A 165 -5.94 15.71 5.20
CA ILE A 165 -6.44 16.99 5.70
C ILE A 165 -6.77 17.90 4.52
N ILE A 166 -8.02 18.37 4.49
CA ILE A 166 -8.57 19.28 3.45
C ILE A 166 -9.31 20.42 4.15
N PRO A 167 -9.54 21.56 3.47
CA PRO A 167 -10.26 22.68 4.07
C PRO A 167 -11.62 22.28 4.62
N SER A 168 -11.99 22.81 5.77
CA SER A 168 -13.24 22.46 6.48
C SER A 168 -14.50 22.73 5.68
N GLU A 169 -14.48 23.71 4.80
CA GLU A 169 -15.59 24.06 3.89
C GLU A 169 -15.64 23.21 2.60
N LYS A 170 -14.65 22.31 2.38
CA LYS A 170 -14.52 21.47 1.17
C LYS A 170 -14.73 19.97 1.44
N GLN A 171 -15.66 19.63 2.33
CA GLN A 171 -15.94 18.25 2.76
C GLN A 171 -17.00 17.53 1.89
N ASP A 172 -17.17 17.94 0.63
CA ASP A 172 -18.17 17.39 -0.29
C ASP A 172 -18.06 15.87 -0.51
N GLU A 173 -19.21 15.23 -0.73
CA GLU A 173 -19.34 13.84 -1.16
C GLU A 173 -20.20 13.75 -2.44
N PRO A 174 -19.65 13.34 -3.59
CA PRO A 174 -18.22 13.07 -3.83
C PRO A 174 -17.36 14.34 -3.75
N MET A 175 -16.04 14.16 -3.49
CA MET A 175 -15.07 15.26 -3.48
C MET A 175 -15.08 15.99 -4.84
N LYS A 176 -15.20 17.31 -4.81
CA LYS A 176 -15.23 18.17 -6.02
C LYS A 176 -13.93 18.95 -6.20
N ASP A 177 -13.39 19.45 -5.09
CA ASP A 177 -12.18 20.25 -5.08
C ASP A 177 -11.01 19.43 -4.51
N PHE A 178 -9.95 19.28 -5.29
CA PHE A 178 -8.76 18.50 -4.88
C PHE A 178 -7.71 19.44 -4.28
N ILE A 179 -8.07 20.13 -3.19
CA ILE A 179 -7.27 21.12 -2.48
C ILE A 179 -6.66 20.44 -1.25
N GLY A 180 -5.35 20.23 -1.26
CA GLY A 180 -4.58 19.65 -0.18
C GLY A 180 -3.47 20.58 0.29
N THR A 181 -2.57 20.06 1.14
CA THR A 181 -1.38 20.74 1.65
C THR A 181 -0.09 20.22 1.00
N GLY A 182 -0.21 19.27 0.08
CA GLY A 182 0.93 18.54 -0.48
C GLY A 182 1.87 19.39 -1.36
N PRO A 183 3.05 18.83 -1.70
CA PRO A 183 4.08 19.53 -2.47
C PRO A 183 3.68 19.83 -3.92
N TYR A 184 2.69 19.11 -4.44
CA TYR A 184 2.16 19.32 -5.79
C TYR A 184 0.64 19.45 -5.72
N MET A 185 0.06 20.21 -6.66
CA MET A 185 -1.37 20.42 -6.80
C MET A 185 -1.87 19.89 -8.12
N LEU A 186 -3.13 19.45 -8.15
CA LEU A 186 -3.79 19.01 -9.37
C LEU A 186 -3.95 20.18 -10.35
N LYS A 187 -3.36 20.05 -11.53
CA LYS A 187 -3.52 21.00 -12.63
C LYS A 187 -4.67 20.60 -13.54
N GLU A 188 -4.65 19.35 -13.99
CA GLU A 188 -5.61 18.82 -14.96
C GLU A 188 -5.72 17.30 -14.84
N ARG A 189 -6.90 16.75 -15.08
CA ARG A 189 -7.16 15.35 -15.34
C ARG A 189 -7.83 15.22 -16.69
N LYS A 190 -7.17 14.54 -17.63
CA LYS A 190 -7.76 14.10 -18.89
C LYS A 190 -7.98 12.61 -18.84
N ALA A 191 -9.24 12.19 -18.80
CA ALA A 191 -9.62 10.79 -18.71
C ALA A 191 -8.90 9.95 -19.77
N ASP A 192 -8.38 8.79 -19.36
CA ASP A 192 -7.62 7.84 -20.17
C ASP A 192 -6.35 8.40 -20.84
N GLN A 193 -5.92 9.60 -20.50
CA GLN A 193 -4.72 10.21 -21.07
C GLN A 193 -3.66 10.51 -19.99
N TYR A 194 -3.99 11.35 -19.01
CA TYR A 194 -3.06 11.68 -17.91
C TYR A 194 -3.73 12.42 -16.76
N ILE A 195 -3.03 12.38 -15.63
CA ILE A 195 -3.24 13.26 -14.48
C ILE A 195 -2.00 14.12 -14.35
N GLN A 196 -2.15 15.43 -14.44
CA GLN A 196 -1.06 16.41 -14.39
C GLN A 196 -1.05 17.09 -13.04
N LEU A 197 0.06 16.99 -12.35
CA LEU A 197 0.35 17.70 -11.12
C LEU A 197 1.43 18.75 -11.37
N VAL A 198 1.29 19.94 -10.77
CA VAL A 198 2.28 21.02 -10.84
C VAL A 198 2.76 21.38 -9.45
N ARG A 199 3.99 21.87 -9.34
CA ARG A 199 4.59 22.29 -8.08
C ARG A 199 3.72 23.36 -7.39
N PHE A 200 3.58 23.21 -6.07
CA PHE A 200 2.96 24.23 -5.21
C PHE A 200 4.03 25.06 -4.54
N ASP A 201 4.27 26.29 -5.01
CA ASP A 201 5.32 27.16 -4.49
C ASP A 201 5.07 27.60 -3.04
N GLY A 202 3.81 27.54 -2.57
CA GLY A 202 3.44 27.80 -1.17
C GLY A 202 3.72 26.65 -0.21
N TYR A 203 4.24 25.53 -0.68
CA TYR A 203 4.50 24.36 0.16
C TYR A 203 5.56 24.62 1.24
N LYS A 204 5.23 24.27 2.48
CA LYS A 204 6.16 24.36 3.61
C LYS A 204 6.69 22.98 3.97
N SER A 205 7.89 22.64 3.44
CA SER A 205 8.58 21.40 3.78
C SER A 205 8.89 21.31 5.29
N ARG A 206 9.10 20.09 5.79
CA ARG A 206 9.76 19.90 7.09
C ARG A 206 11.26 20.19 6.94
N GLU A 207 11.89 20.56 8.05
CA GLU A 207 13.34 20.73 8.12
C GLU A 207 14.07 19.39 8.22
N GLY A 208 15.36 19.37 7.91
CA GLY A 208 16.22 18.20 7.97
C GLY A 208 16.25 17.38 6.68
N ASP A 209 16.66 16.13 6.79
CA ASP A 209 16.79 15.22 5.65
C ASP A 209 15.46 14.55 5.31
N SER A 210 15.34 14.11 4.05
CA SER A 210 14.26 13.22 3.64
C SER A 210 14.43 11.84 4.27
N ASN A 211 13.34 11.21 4.70
CA ASN A 211 13.37 9.90 5.35
C ASN A 211 12.12 9.09 4.99
N GLY A 212 12.18 8.35 3.89
CA GLY A 212 11.05 7.63 3.34
C GLY A 212 9.93 8.58 2.93
N TYR A 213 8.70 8.33 3.40
CA TYR A 213 7.57 9.23 3.16
C TYR A 213 7.60 10.47 4.07
N GLY A 214 8.46 10.49 5.09
CA GLY A 214 8.62 11.58 6.05
C GLY A 214 9.83 12.47 5.76
N GLY A 215 10.11 13.43 6.68
CA GLY A 215 11.20 14.38 6.56
C GLY A 215 10.97 15.46 5.50
N ALA A 216 12.05 15.99 4.95
CA ALA A 216 12.00 17.08 3.98
C ALA A 216 11.49 16.61 2.60
N ARG A 217 10.69 17.46 1.93
CA ARG A 217 10.18 17.30 0.57
C ARG A 217 10.55 18.52 -0.25
N HIS A 218 11.40 18.37 -1.27
CA HIS A 218 12.10 19.48 -1.91
C HIS A 218 11.48 20.04 -3.19
N GLN A 219 10.53 19.32 -3.84
CA GLN A 219 9.81 19.77 -5.04
C GLN A 219 10.76 20.26 -6.15
N TYR A 220 11.69 19.42 -6.59
CA TYR A 220 12.60 19.82 -7.65
C TYR A 220 11.92 19.93 -9.01
N LEU A 221 10.94 19.07 -9.31
CA LEU A 221 10.22 19.05 -10.58
C LEU A 221 9.20 20.18 -10.67
N ASP A 222 8.98 20.69 -11.88
CA ASP A 222 7.90 21.63 -12.18
C ASP A 222 6.56 20.89 -12.30
N GLU A 223 6.62 19.64 -12.82
CA GLU A 223 5.43 18.89 -13.19
C GLU A 223 5.66 17.38 -13.07
N ILE A 224 4.61 16.66 -12.65
CA ILE A 224 4.53 15.20 -12.65
C ILE A 224 3.28 14.81 -13.45
N ARG A 225 3.43 13.97 -14.48
CA ARG A 225 2.33 13.40 -15.25
C ARG A 225 2.20 11.91 -14.99
N PHE A 226 1.08 11.49 -14.45
CA PHE A 226 0.71 10.08 -14.35
C PHE A 226 -0.07 9.69 -15.60
N VAL A 227 0.48 8.74 -16.37
CA VAL A 227 -0.06 8.30 -17.65
C VAL A 227 -0.53 6.85 -17.54
N PRO A 228 -1.81 6.54 -17.77
CA PRO A 228 -2.29 5.17 -17.74
C PRO A 228 -1.74 4.37 -18.95
N VAL A 229 -1.05 3.27 -18.66
CA VAL A 229 -0.53 2.31 -19.64
C VAL A 229 -0.96 0.91 -19.19
N PRO A 230 -2.21 0.50 -19.48
CA PRO A 230 -2.80 -0.72 -18.93
C PRO A 230 -2.11 -2.01 -19.37
N ASP A 231 -1.62 -2.07 -20.61
CA ASP A 231 -0.98 -3.27 -21.14
C ASP A 231 0.44 -3.45 -20.58
N PRO A 232 0.76 -4.58 -19.92
CA PRO A 232 2.06 -4.80 -19.30
C PRO A 232 3.21 -4.86 -20.31
N ASN A 233 2.99 -5.40 -21.52
CA ASN A 233 4.03 -5.46 -22.55
C ASN A 233 4.37 -4.06 -23.06
N THR A 234 3.35 -3.22 -23.25
CA THR A 234 3.54 -1.82 -23.61
C THR A 234 4.34 -1.08 -22.53
N ARG A 235 4.07 -1.34 -21.23
CA ARG A 235 4.88 -0.78 -20.14
C ARG A 235 6.33 -1.22 -20.20
N VAL A 236 6.60 -2.52 -20.47
CA VAL A 236 7.96 -3.05 -20.62
C VAL A 236 8.70 -2.36 -21.77
N GLU A 237 8.11 -2.29 -22.97
CA GLU A 237 8.74 -1.65 -24.13
C GLU A 237 8.99 -0.16 -23.89
N ALA A 238 8.03 0.52 -23.26
CA ALA A 238 8.17 1.92 -22.91
C ALA A 238 9.28 2.18 -21.88
N ALA A 239 9.44 1.27 -20.90
CA ALA A 239 10.55 1.32 -19.96
C ALA A 239 11.89 1.11 -20.66
N VAL A 240 12.01 0.07 -21.49
CA VAL A 240 13.24 -0.27 -22.21
C VAL A 240 13.68 0.86 -23.15
N SER A 241 12.74 1.52 -23.81
CA SER A 241 13.01 2.64 -24.72
C SER A 241 13.23 3.99 -24.01
N GLY A 242 12.95 4.09 -22.71
CA GLY A 242 13.00 5.34 -21.97
C GLY A 242 11.90 6.33 -22.35
N GLN A 243 10.75 5.85 -22.82
CA GLN A 243 9.59 6.68 -23.18
C GLN A 243 9.00 7.39 -21.96
N TYR A 244 9.05 6.72 -20.80
CA TYR A 244 8.60 7.27 -19.51
C TYR A 244 9.78 7.34 -18.55
N ASP A 245 9.74 8.30 -17.64
CA ASP A 245 10.80 8.52 -16.65
C ASP A 245 10.71 7.53 -15.47
N TYR A 246 9.50 7.07 -15.18
CA TYR A 246 9.24 5.98 -14.24
C TYR A 246 8.12 5.09 -14.79
N VAL A 247 8.28 3.77 -14.64
CA VAL A 247 7.27 2.79 -15.05
C VAL A 247 6.97 1.86 -13.90
N ASP A 248 5.73 1.91 -13.43
CA ASP A 248 5.26 1.07 -12.34
C ASP A 248 4.88 -0.34 -12.79
N SER A 249 5.04 -1.32 -11.89
CA SER A 249 4.57 -2.70 -12.07
C SER A 249 5.01 -3.36 -13.37
N ILE A 250 6.30 -3.65 -13.48
CA ILE A 250 6.89 -4.40 -14.58
C ILE A 250 6.82 -5.91 -14.29
N PRO A 251 6.38 -6.76 -15.23
CA PRO A 251 6.47 -8.21 -15.08
C PRO A 251 7.91 -8.67 -14.84
N VAL A 252 8.12 -9.52 -13.84
CA VAL A 252 9.46 -9.92 -13.37
C VAL A 252 10.27 -10.65 -14.45
N GLU A 253 9.62 -11.34 -15.38
CA GLU A 253 10.26 -11.98 -16.54
C GLU A 253 10.94 -11.00 -17.49
N SER A 254 10.60 -9.72 -17.41
CA SER A 254 11.22 -8.65 -18.20
C SER A 254 12.43 -8.01 -17.51
N TYR A 255 12.80 -8.48 -16.32
CA TYR A 255 13.90 -7.92 -15.52
C TYR A 255 15.23 -7.88 -16.29
N ASP A 256 15.62 -9.00 -16.91
CA ASP A 256 16.90 -9.07 -17.65
C ASP A 256 16.90 -8.16 -18.89
N LYS A 257 15.75 -8.02 -19.54
CA LYS A 257 15.56 -7.07 -20.65
C LYS A 257 15.75 -5.63 -20.21
N LEU A 258 15.18 -5.26 -19.05
CA LEU A 258 15.37 -3.93 -18.46
C LEU A 258 16.81 -3.69 -18.04
N LYS A 259 17.45 -4.68 -17.42
CA LYS A 259 18.87 -4.59 -17.01
C LYS A 259 19.81 -4.36 -18.17
N ALA A 260 19.45 -4.83 -19.37
CA ALA A 260 20.22 -4.61 -20.60
C ALA A 260 19.92 -3.26 -21.27
N SER A 261 18.94 -2.49 -20.81
CA SER A 261 18.60 -1.18 -21.36
C SER A 261 19.67 -0.14 -21.00
N THR A 262 19.90 0.81 -21.89
CA THR A 262 20.75 2.00 -21.66
C THR A 262 19.93 3.23 -21.24
N ALA A 263 18.61 3.18 -21.43
CA ALA A 263 17.71 4.30 -21.19
C ALA A 263 17.06 4.24 -19.79
N SER A 264 16.92 3.04 -19.23
CA SER A 264 16.30 2.81 -17.93
C SER A 264 17.02 1.72 -17.14
N GLN A 265 16.74 1.66 -15.85
CA GLN A 265 17.23 0.61 -14.94
C GLN A 265 16.08 0.04 -14.12
N PRO A 266 16.10 -1.27 -13.77
CA PRO A 266 15.10 -1.87 -12.90
C PRO A 266 15.28 -1.44 -11.45
N ILE A 267 14.18 -1.21 -10.78
CA ILE A 267 14.08 -1.06 -9.33
C ILE A 267 13.43 -2.32 -8.78
N ILE A 268 14.05 -2.95 -7.78
CA ILE A 268 13.49 -4.13 -7.10
C ILE A 268 13.12 -3.77 -5.67
N LEU A 269 11.88 -4.03 -5.30
CA LEU A 269 11.39 -3.99 -3.92
C LEU A 269 11.41 -5.42 -3.34
N LYS A 270 12.24 -5.67 -2.32
CA LYS A 270 12.50 -7.00 -1.79
C LYS A 270 12.52 -7.02 -0.25
N PRO A 271 11.61 -7.75 0.41
CA PRO A 271 10.37 -8.25 -0.15
C PRO A 271 9.38 -7.11 -0.37
N PHE A 272 8.53 -7.22 -1.38
CA PHE A 272 7.48 -6.24 -1.60
C PHE A 272 6.25 -6.55 -0.75
N GLY A 273 5.71 -7.74 -0.88
CA GLY A 273 4.45 -8.11 -0.26
C GLY A 273 4.01 -9.52 -0.62
N TYR A 274 2.72 -9.73 -0.64
CA TYR A 274 2.13 -11.02 -0.95
C TYR A 274 0.89 -10.89 -1.84
N PRO A 275 0.73 -11.79 -2.84
CA PRO A 275 -0.54 -11.97 -3.53
C PRO A 275 -1.54 -12.61 -2.58
N VAL A 276 -2.80 -12.22 -2.70
CA VAL A 276 -3.87 -12.70 -1.83
C VAL A 276 -5.14 -12.95 -2.61
N PHE A 277 -5.78 -14.07 -2.34
CA PHE A 277 -7.13 -14.40 -2.79
C PHE A 277 -8.10 -14.10 -1.66
N VAL A 278 -8.93 -13.10 -1.83
CA VAL A 278 -9.93 -12.70 -0.83
C VAL A 278 -11.25 -13.39 -1.14
N PHE A 279 -11.80 -14.06 -0.15
CA PHE A 279 -13.08 -14.74 -0.25
C PHE A 279 -14.23 -13.82 0.13
N ASN A 280 -15.34 -13.96 -0.57
CA ASN A 280 -16.62 -13.41 -0.19
C ASN A 280 -17.21 -14.24 0.95
N THR A 281 -17.28 -13.68 2.17
CA THR A 281 -17.84 -14.40 3.32
C THR A 281 -19.35 -14.20 3.50
N LYS A 282 -19.98 -13.35 2.65
CA LYS A 282 -21.41 -13.01 2.74
C LYS A 282 -22.30 -13.79 1.78
N GLU A 283 -21.85 -14.00 0.56
CA GLU A 283 -22.70 -14.47 -0.55
C GLU A 283 -22.00 -15.60 -1.31
N GLY A 284 -22.78 -16.36 -2.07
CA GLY A 284 -22.30 -17.43 -2.93
C GLY A 284 -21.74 -18.64 -2.18
N SER A 285 -21.11 -19.55 -2.93
CA SER A 285 -20.53 -20.79 -2.36
C SER A 285 -19.39 -20.50 -1.39
N ALA A 286 -18.63 -19.41 -1.60
CA ALA A 286 -17.55 -18.97 -0.71
C ALA A 286 -18.07 -18.40 0.63
N GLY A 287 -19.36 -18.13 0.79
CA GLY A 287 -19.97 -17.79 2.08
C GLY A 287 -19.80 -18.90 3.13
N ASN A 288 -19.73 -20.15 2.69
CA ASN A 288 -19.49 -21.30 3.57
C ASN A 288 -18.00 -21.48 3.86
N VAL A 289 -17.61 -21.44 5.14
CA VAL A 289 -16.20 -21.57 5.57
C VAL A 289 -15.58 -22.91 5.15
N GLU A 290 -16.34 -24.01 5.17
CA GLU A 290 -15.81 -25.32 4.81
C GLU A 290 -15.58 -25.42 3.28
N VAL A 291 -16.36 -24.71 2.47
CA VAL A 291 -16.10 -24.57 1.02
C VAL A 291 -14.83 -23.76 0.79
N ARG A 292 -14.60 -22.64 1.52
CA ARG A 292 -13.36 -21.87 1.42
C ARG A 292 -12.13 -22.71 1.80
N LYS A 293 -12.22 -23.52 2.86
CA LYS A 293 -11.15 -24.45 3.25
C LYS A 293 -10.89 -25.51 2.18
N ALA A 294 -11.92 -26.06 1.58
CA ALA A 294 -11.79 -27.01 0.47
C ALA A 294 -11.12 -26.36 -0.75
N ILE A 295 -11.50 -25.13 -1.11
CA ILE A 295 -10.82 -24.35 -2.16
C ILE A 295 -9.33 -24.19 -1.83
N ARG A 296 -8.99 -23.78 -0.61
CA ARG A 296 -7.59 -23.61 -0.19
C ARG A 296 -6.82 -24.95 -0.24
N GLN A 297 -7.44 -26.07 0.17
CA GLN A 297 -6.83 -27.40 0.16
C GLN A 297 -6.49 -27.85 -1.27
N ALA A 298 -7.33 -27.52 -2.25
CA ALA A 298 -7.12 -27.89 -3.64
C ALA A 298 -5.88 -27.26 -4.26
N LEU A 299 -5.53 -26.03 -3.87
CA LEU A 299 -4.60 -25.17 -4.60
C LEU A 299 -3.13 -25.44 -4.26
N SER A 300 -2.27 -25.47 -5.31
CA SER A 300 -0.81 -25.41 -5.18
C SER A 300 -0.35 -23.97 -5.19
N MET A 301 0.08 -23.47 -4.04
CA MET A 301 0.64 -22.12 -3.92
C MET A 301 1.97 -22.02 -4.68
N GLU A 302 2.77 -23.10 -4.66
CA GLU A 302 4.04 -23.15 -5.39
C GLU A 302 3.86 -23.00 -6.90
N ASP A 303 2.90 -23.73 -7.49
CA ASP A 303 2.64 -23.66 -8.93
C ASP A 303 2.06 -22.29 -9.34
N MET A 304 1.22 -21.70 -8.50
CA MET A 304 0.71 -20.35 -8.73
C MET A 304 1.84 -19.32 -8.70
N LEU A 305 2.75 -19.40 -7.73
CA LEU A 305 3.92 -18.49 -7.64
C LEU A 305 4.89 -18.71 -8.80
N ALA A 306 5.16 -19.96 -9.15
CA ALA A 306 6.04 -20.31 -10.27
C ALA A 306 5.49 -19.79 -11.60
N ALA A 307 4.19 -19.95 -11.84
CA ALA A 307 3.53 -19.42 -13.05
C ALA A 307 3.53 -17.89 -13.10
N ALA A 308 3.37 -17.23 -11.94
CA ALA A 308 3.29 -15.78 -11.83
C ALA A 308 4.65 -15.10 -11.95
N PHE A 309 5.70 -15.67 -11.35
CA PHE A 309 6.98 -15.00 -11.16
C PHE A 309 8.19 -15.74 -11.79
N GLY A 310 8.01 -16.96 -12.29
CA GLY A 310 9.05 -17.72 -12.98
C GLY A 310 10.21 -18.14 -12.08
N SER A 311 11.12 -17.22 -11.77
CA SER A 311 12.30 -17.50 -10.94
C SER A 311 12.02 -17.36 -9.44
N LYS A 312 12.62 -18.27 -8.65
CA LYS A 312 12.62 -18.18 -7.15
C LYS A 312 13.36 -16.95 -6.61
N ASP A 313 14.04 -16.19 -7.46
CA ASP A 313 14.61 -14.89 -7.05
C ASP A 313 13.53 -13.84 -6.79
N PHE A 314 12.32 -14.03 -7.33
CA PHE A 314 11.21 -13.08 -7.24
C PHE A 314 10.07 -13.52 -6.32
N TYR A 315 10.11 -14.72 -5.76
CA TYR A 315 9.09 -15.17 -4.79
C TYR A 315 9.65 -16.10 -3.73
N ALA A 316 8.91 -16.23 -2.63
CA ALA A 316 9.14 -17.24 -1.60
C ALA A 316 7.84 -17.94 -1.22
N LEU A 317 7.93 -19.25 -0.99
CA LEU A 317 6.81 -20.05 -0.48
C LEU A 317 6.75 -19.87 1.04
N ASP A 318 5.89 -18.98 1.52
CA ASP A 318 5.71 -18.65 2.93
C ASP A 318 4.22 -18.42 3.24
N GLY A 319 3.67 -19.22 4.17
CA GLY A 319 2.29 -19.13 4.63
C GLY A 319 2.07 -18.13 5.77
N ALA A 320 3.13 -17.74 6.50
CA ALA A 320 3.03 -16.71 7.52
C ALA A 320 2.64 -15.37 6.86
N ILE A 321 1.71 -14.61 7.45
CA ILE A 321 1.29 -13.32 6.86
C ILE A 321 2.49 -12.37 6.75
N TYR A 322 3.37 -12.38 7.73
CA TYR A 322 4.63 -11.63 7.72
C TYR A 322 5.83 -12.57 7.62
N PRO A 323 6.82 -12.29 6.74
CA PRO A 323 8.03 -13.08 6.64
C PRO A 323 8.88 -12.98 7.92
N LYS A 324 9.79 -13.92 8.10
CA LYS A 324 10.64 -14.05 9.31
C LYS A 324 11.49 -12.81 9.64
N THR A 325 11.67 -11.92 8.72
CA THR A 325 12.38 -10.64 8.89
C THR A 325 11.57 -9.57 9.62
N PHE A 326 10.26 -9.78 9.79
CA PHE A 326 9.36 -8.85 10.48
C PHE A 326 9.08 -9.28 11.91
N ALA A 327 8.92 -8.31 12.81
CA ALA A 327 8.58 -8.56 14.21
C ALA A 327 7.23 -9.28 14.39
N TRP A 328 6.34 -9.18 13.41
CA TRP A 328 5.01 -9.80 13.38
C TRP A 328 5.01 -11.24 12.84
N SER A 329 6.17 -11.81 12.50
CA SER A 329 6.24 -13.17 11.96
C SER A 329 5.77 -14.23 12.96
N THR A 330 4.93 -15.15 12.49
CA THR A 330 4.43 -16.29 13.26
C THR A 330 3.96 -17.40 12.33
N ASP A 331 4.19 -18.65 12.69
CA ASP A 331 3.70 -19.81 11.94
C ASP A 331 2.34 -20.32 12.46
N ALA A 332 1.65 -19.54 13.30
CA ALA A 332 0.39 -19.92 13.91
C ALA A 332 -0.70 -20.22 12.86
N GLY A 333 -1.23 -21.43 12.86
CA GLY A 333 -2.29 -21.89 11.95
C GLY A 333 -1.82 -22.27 10.54
N VAL A 334 -0.54 -22.17 10.22
CA VAL A 334 0.01 -22.44 8.88
C VAL A 334 0.11 -23.95 8.61
N GLU A 335 0.57 -24.72 9.63
CA GLU A 335 0.80 -26.16 9.50
C GLU A 335 -0.47 -26.90 9.10
N GLY A 336 -0.38 -27.77 8.08
CA GLY A 336 -1.48 -28.56 7.54
C GLY A 336 -2.57 -27.74 6.81
N ALA A 337 -2.40 -26.43 6.68
CA ALA A 337 -3.38 -25.54 6.05
C ALA A 337 -2.85 -24.75 4.86
N TYR A 338 -1.54 -24.60 4.72
CA TYR A 338 -0.89 -23.86 3.64
C TYR A 338 -0.26 -24.82 2.63
N ASN A 339 -0.44 -24.54 1.34
CA ASN A 339 0.15 -25.29 0.20
C ASN A 339 -0.08 -26.81 0.27
N VAL A 340 -1.30 -27.23 0.61
CA VAL A 340 -1.66 -28.66 0.74
C VAL A 340 -1.65 -29.34 -0.62
N ALA A 341 -2.15 -28.67 -1.66
CA ALA A 341 -2.17 -29.11 -3.05
C ALA A 341 -2.82 -30.51 -3.24
N ASP A 342 -3.99 -30.70 -2.62
CA ASP A 342 -4.74 -31.95 -2.62
C ASP A 342 -6.15 -31.75 -3.25
N PRO A 343 -6.26 -31.74 -4.59
CA PRO A 343 -7.55 -31.57 -5.27
C PRO A 343 -8.55 -32.71 -4.98
N GLU A 344 -8.07 -33.94 -4.79
CA GLU A 344 -8.92 -35.11 -4.53
C GLU A 344 -9.57 -35.03 -3.14
N GLY A 345 -8.77 -34.76 -2.10
CA GLY A 345 -9.29 -34.54 -0.76
C GLY A 345 -10.20 -33.29 -0.69
N ALA A 346 -9.87 -32.25 -1.46
CA ALA A 346 -10.68 -31.04 -1.55
C ALA A 346 -12.06 -31.32 -2.17
N ALA A 347 -12.15 -32.18 -3.19
CA ALA A 347 -13.42 -32.59 -3.79
C ALA A 347 -14.33 -33.27 -2.76
N ALA A 348 -13.77 -34.17 -1.94
CA ALA A 348 -14.50 -34.83 -0.87
C ALA A 348 -14.95 -33.84 0.21
N ALA A 349 -14.07 -32.90 0.59
CA ALA A 349 -14.36 -31.85 1.57
C ALA A 349 -15.48 -30.90 1.06
N ALA A 350 -15.40 -30.45 -0.19
CA ALA A 350 -16.41 -29.59 -0.81
C ALA A 350 -17.80 -30.25 -0.84
N LYS A 351 -17.84 -31.50 -1.23
CA LYS A 351 -19.11 -32.30 -1.22
C LYS A 351 -19.68 -32.40 0.20
N LYS A 352 -18.85 -32.71 1.18
CA LYS A 352 -19.23 -32.75 2.61
C LYS A 352 -19.75 -31.41 3.11
N ALA A 353 -19.16 -30.32 2.64
CA ALA A 353 -19.57 -28.94 2.95
C ALA A 353 -20.89 -28.52 2.27
N GLY A 354 -21.45 -29.37 1.39
CA GLY A 354 -22.70 -29.07 0.68
C GLY A 354 -22.54 -28.26 -0.60
N TYR A 355 -21.30 -28.20 -1.16
CA TYR A 355 -21.12 -27.60 -2.48
C TYR A 355 -21.95 -28.33 -3.54
N ASN A 356 -22.77 -27.60 -4.29
CA ASN A 356 -23.81 -28.11 -5.18
C ASN A 356 -23.50 -27.91 -6.68
N GLY A 357 -22.27 -27.45 -7.02
CA GLY A 357 -21.86 -27.20 -8.40
C GLY A 357 -22.06 -25.76 -8.88
N GLU A 358 -22.50 -24.84 -8.03
CA GLU A 358 -22.57 -23.42 -8.38
C GLU A 358 -21.18 -22.89 -8.77
N PRO A 359 -21.07 -22.04 -9.82
CA PRO A 359 -19.79 -21.53 -10.25
C PRO A 359 -19.07 -20.72 -9.16
N ILE A 360 -17.81 -21.04 -8.92
CA ILE A 360 -16.90 -20.17 -8.15
C ILE A 360 -16.45 -19.05 -9.08
N ARG A 361 -16.94 -17.85 -8.83
CA ARG A 361 -16.65 -16.64 -9.63
C ARG A 361 -15.35 -16.03 -9.16
N ILE A 362 -14.30 -16.13 -10.00
CA ILE A 362 -12.97 -15.58 -9.72
C ILE A 362 -12.80 -14.27 -10.46
N LEU A 363 -12.76 -13.15 -9.74
CA LEU A 363 -12.57 -11.83 -10.30
C LEU A 363 -11.08 -11.47 -10.31
N THR A 364 -10.51 -11.22 -11.49
CA THR A 364 -9.08 -10.95 -11.69
C THR A 364 -8.85 -9.87 -12.76
N SER A 365 -7.62 -9.38 -12.87
CA SER A 365 -7.21 -8.38 -13.86
C SER A 365 -5.85 -8.74 -14.49
N ARG A 366 -5.71 -8.50 -15.81
CA ARG A 366 -4.43 -8.64 -16.53
C ARG A 366 -3.51 -7.44 -16.37
N GLN A 367 -3.98 -6.32 -15.86
CA GLN A 367 -3.13 -5.14 -15.63
C GLN A 367 -2.04 -5.41 -14.59
N TYR A 368 -2.31 -6.34 -13.66
CA TYR A 368 -1.33 -7.06 -12.87
C TYR A 368 -1.21 -8.49 -13.42
N GLU A 369 -0.26 -8.73 -14.32
CA GLU A 369 -0.16 -10.01 -15.05
C GLU A 369 -0.05 -11.21 -14.09
N PHE A 370 0.66 -11.07 -12.98
CA PHE A 370 0.79 -12.12 -11.98
C PHE A 370 -0.54 -12.52 -11.34
N HIS A 371 -1.52 -11.61 -11.18
CA HIS A 371 -2.87 -11.97 -10.73
C HIS A 371 -3.58 -12.89 -11.70
N TYR A 372 -3.50 -12.54 -13.00
CA TYR A 372 -4.12 -13.32 -14.05
C TYR A 372 -3.52 -14.72 -14.18
N LYS A 373 -2.17 -14.82 -14.16
CA LYS A 373 -1.47 -16.11 -14.21
C LYS A 373 -1.82 -17.00 -13.03
N MET A 374 -1.87 -16.46 -11.81
CA MET A 374 -2.33 -17.20 -10.63
C MET A 374 -3.80 -17.64 -10.74
N ALA A 375 -4.68 -16.80 -11.29
CA ALA A 375 -6.09 -17.15 -11.51
C ALA A 375 -6.24 -18.34 -12.46
N GLN A 376 -5.43 -18.39 -13.52
CA GLN A 376 -5.44 -19.50 -14.48
C GLN A 376 -5.04 -20.81 -13.81
N VAL A 377 -3.94 -20.83 -13.05
CA VAL A 377 -3.50 -22.02 -12.32
C VAL A 377 -4.55 -22.44 -11.29
N ALA A 378 -5.07 -21.49 -10.51
CA ALA A 378 -6.12 -21.77 -9.52
C ALA A 378 -7.38 -22.37 -10.18
N ALA A 379 -7.80 -21.84 -11.33
CA ALA A 379 -8.96 -22.35 -12.05
C ALA A 379 -8.80 -23.83 -12.46
N GLU A 380 -7.60 -24.22 -12.89
CA GLU A 380 -7.34 -25.63 -13.26
C GLU A 380 -7.33 -26.55 -12.02
N TYR A 381 -6.69 -26.16 -10.94
CA TYR A 381 -6.73 -26.93 -9.68
C TYR A 381 -8.15 -27.08 -9.13
N LEU A 382 -8.96 -26.02 -9.20
CA LEU A 382 -10.36 -26.07 -8.76
C LEU A 382 -11.20 -26.97 -9.64
N LYS A 383 -10.99 -26.97 -10.96
CA LYS A 383 -11.67 -27.93 -11.87
C LYS A 383 -11.27 -29.36 -11.56
N LEU A 384 -9.99 -29.65 -11.29
CA LEU A 384 -9.52 -30.97 -10.84
C LEU A 384 -10.20 -31.42 -9.54
N ALA A 385 -10.47 -30.48 -8.63
CA ALA A 385 -11.22 -30.70 -7.40
C ALA A 385 -12.75 -30.74 -7.60
N GLY A 386 -13.24 -30.74 -8.84
CA GLY A 386 -14.68 -30.84 -9.16
C GLY A 386 -15.47 -29.54 -8.94
N PHE A 387 -14.82 -28.40 -8.77
CA PHE A 387 -15.50 -27.11 -8.75
C PHE A 387 -15.82 -26.63 -10.16
N THR A 388 -17.00 -26.05 -10.34
CA THR A 388 -17.31 -25.24 -11.51
C THR A 388 -16.66 -23.87 -11.35
N VAL A 389 -15.94 -23.37 -12.35
CA VAL A 389 -15.21 -22.10 -12.26
C VAL A 389 -15.69 -21.12 -13.33
N ASP A 390 -16.02 -19.91 -12.91
CA ASP A 390 -16.29 -18.73 -13.75
C ASP A 390 -15.18 -17.69 -13.51
N MET A 391 -14.18 -17.65 -14.39
CA MET A 391 -13.08 -16.71 -14.31
C MET A 391 -13.43 -15.41 -15.05
N GLN A 392 -13.62 -14.33 -14.30
CA GLN A 392 -14.00 -13.00 -14.79
C GLN A 392 -12.77 -12.09 -14.86
N VAL A 393 -12.32 -11.81 -16.08
CA VAL A 393 -11.15 -10.95 -16.32
C VAL A 393 -11.63 -9.56 -16.71
N VAL A 394 -11.32 -8.57 -15.87
CA VAL A 394 -11.73 -7.17 -16.06
C VAL A 394 -10.54 -6.23 -15.88
N ASP A 395 -10.69 -4.97 -16.25
CA ASP A 395 -9.72 -3.94 -15.89
C ASP A 395 -9.68 -3.68 -14.37
N TRP A 396 -8.60 -3.11 -13.87
CA TRP A 396 -8.39 -2.94 -12.43
C TRP A 396 -9.42 -1.98 -11.78
N ALA A 397 -9.82 -0.93 -12.48
CA ALA A 397 -10.83 0.00 -11.98
C ALA A 397 -12.19 -0.70 -11.82
N THR A 398 -12.60 -1.46 -12.82
CA THR A 398 -13.81 -2.31 -12.78
C THR A 398 -13.71 -3.35 -11.66
N LEU A 399 -12.55 -4.00 -11.47
CA LEU A 399 -12.35 -4.94 -10.36
C LEU A 399 -12.56 -4.25 -9.01
N THR A 400 -11.92 -3.09 -8.81
CA THR A 400 -12.01 -2.36 -7.53
C THR A 400 -13.42 -1.87 -7.24
N GLN A 401 -14.20 -1.58 -8.26
CA GLN A 401 -15.62 -1.26 -8.13
C GLN A 401 -16.46 -2.51 -7.82
N ARG A 402 -16.33 -3.59 -8.63
CA ARG A 402 -17.13 -4.81 -8.49
C ARG A 402 -16.92 -5.51 -7.16
N ARG A 403 -15.71 -5.51 -6.61
CA ARG A 403 -15.44 -6.16 -5.31
C ARG A 403 -16.22 -5.56 -4.15
N THR A 404 -16.83 -4.38 -4.31
CA THR A 404 -17.68 -3.76 -3.27
C THR A 404 -19.10 -4.32 -3.23
N ASP A 405 -19.54 -5.06 -4.27
CA ASP A 405 -20.84 -5.74 -4.31
C ASP A 405 -20.67 -7.25 -4.10
N PRO A 406 -21.15 -7.81 -2.98
CA PRO A 406 -20.98 -9.23 -2.67
C PRO A 406 -21.70 -10.17 -3.65
N LYS A 407 -22.62 -9.70 -4.48
CA LYS A 407 -23.37 -10.52 -5.44
C LYS A 407 -22.58 -10.84 -6.70
N LEU A 408 -21.43 -10.17 -6.93
CA LEU A 408 -20.73 -10.22 -8.22
C LEU A 408 -19.55 -11.21 -8.25
N TRP A 409 -19.10 -11.76 -7.12
CA TRP A 409 -17.91 -12.58 -7.04
C TRP A 409 -17.90 -13.50 -5.82
N ASP A 410 -17.07 -14.55 -5.86
CA ASP A 410 -16.77 -15.46 -4.73
C ASP A 410 -15.33 -15.31 -4.27
N ILE A 411 -14.41 -15.06 -5.21
CA ILE A 411 -12.99 -14.77 -4.95
C ILE A 411 -12.61 -13.55 -5.77
N TYR A 412 -11.92 -12.58 -5.19
CA TYR A 412 -11.17 -11.61 -5.99
C TYR A 412 -9.68 -11.69 -5.66
N ILE A 413 -8.85 -11.45 -6.69
CA ILE A 413 -7.40 -11.53 -6.57
C ILE A 413 -6.83 -10.13 -6.46
N THR A 414 -5.97 -9.95 -5.47
CA THR A 414 -5.24 -8.71 -5.23
C THR A 414 -3.86 -9.03 -4.65
N HIS A 415 -3.14 -8.02 -4.22
CA HIS A 415 -1.92 -8.15 -3.46
C HIS A 415 -1.86 -7.07 -2.39
N SER A 416 -0.96 -7.23 -1.43
CA SER A 416 -0.66 -6.23 -0.41
C SER A 416 0.84 -6.12 -0.26
N PRO A 417 1.41 -4.92 -0.19
CA PRO A 417 2.74 -4.77 0.34
C PRO A 417 2.77 -5.20 1.81
N PHE A 418 3.95 -5.51 2.35
CA PHE A 418 4.10 -5.72 3.77
C PHE A 418 3.91 -4.40 4.51
N LEU A 419 2.90 -4.37 5.37
CA LEU A 419 2.51 -3.17 6.11
C LEU A 419 3.21 -3.13 7.47
N PRO A 420 3.59 -1.95 7.98
CA PRO A 420 4.32 -1.84 9.24
C PRO A 420 3.49 -2.25 10.46
N GLU A 421 2.18 -2.18 10.35
CA GLU A 421 1.22 -2.46 11.43
C GLU A 421 0.14 -3.42 10.91
N PRO A 422 -0.06 -4.61 11.51
CA PRO A 422 -1.05 -5.58 11.06
C PRO A 422 -2.49 -5.04 10.99
N ALA A 423 -2.86 -4.11 11.87
CA ALA A 423 -4.19 -3.49 11.82
C ALA A 423 -4.46 -2.70 10.53
N LEU A 424 -3.41 -2.42 9.73
CA LEU A 424 -3.52 -1.82 8.40
C LEU A 424 -3.95 -2.83 7.32
N ILE A 425 -3.91 -4.13 7.59
CA ILE A 425 -4.38 -5.17 6.65
C ILE A 425 -5.88 -4.99 6.47
N GLY A 426 -6.28 -4.53 5.27
CA GLY A 426 -7.68 -4.16 4.98
C GLY A 426 -8.67 -5.29 5.25
N SER A 427 -8.30 -6.54 4.93
CA SER A 427 -9.15 -7.72 5.13
C SER A 427 -9.44 -8.07 6.60
N LEU A 428 -8.78 -7.42 7.57
CA LEU A 428 -9.13 -7.53 8.98
C LEU A 428 -10.34 -6.66 9.35
N SER A 429 -10.71 -5.68 8.53
CA SER A 429 -11.87 -4.83 8.75
C SER A 429 -13.14 -5.47 8.22
N THR A 430 -14.22 -5.44 9.01
CA THR A 430 -15.55 -5.91 8.60
C THR A 430 -16.18 -5.04 7.50
N SER A 431 -15.67 -3.82 7.28
CA SER A 431 -16.13 -2.90 6.23
C SER A 431 -15.41 -3.10 4.89
N SER A 432 -14.32 -3.87 4.85
CA SER A 432 -13.58 -4.15 3.62
C SER A 432 -14.25 -5.26 2.80
N PRO A 433 -14.15 -5.25 1.46
CA PRO A 433 -14.58 -6.36 0.64
C PRO A 433 -13.97 -7.68 1.11
N GLY A 434 -14.80 -8.71 1.20
CA GLY A 434 -14.52 -9.95 1.92
C GLY A 434 -15.35 -10.04 3.21
N TRP A 435 -15.57 -8.93 3.90
CA TRP A 435 -16.49 -8.74 5.05
C TRP A 435 -16.35 -9.80 6.15
N TRP A 436 -15.13 -10.18 6.47
CA TRP A 436 -14.86 -11.16 7.51
C TRP A 436 -15.38 -10.68 8.88
N ASP A 437 -16.49 -11.27 9.32
CA ASP A 437 -17.16 -10.91 10.55
C ASP A 437 -17.61 -12.17 11.30
N THR A 438 -16.73 -12.70 12.14
CA THR A 438 -16.99 -13.86 13.00
C THR A 438 -16.68 -13.53 14.45
N PRO A 439 -17.30 -14.23 15.44
CA PRO A 439 -16.94 -14.06 16.86
C PRO A 439 -15.46 -14.29 17.14
N ALA A 440 -14.83 -15.28 16.48
CA ALA A 440 -13.40 -15.58 16.64
C ALA A 440 -12.52 -14.42 16.13
N ARG A 441 -12.81 -13.88 14.93
CA ARG A 441 -12.16 -12.67 14.42
C ARG A 441 -12.32 -11.51 15.39
N LYS A 442 -13.56 -11.24 15.83
CA LYS A 442 -13.83 -10.12 16.73
C LYS A 442 -12.98 -10.23 18.00
N ALA A 443 -12.99 -11.38 18.67
CA ALA A 443 -12.22 -11.60 19.88
C ALA A 443 -10.71 -11.40 19.68
N ALA A 444 -10.13 -11.99 18.62
CA ALA A 444 -8.71 -11.91 18.35
C ALA A 444 -8.26 -10.49 17.94
N VAL A 445 -9.02 -9.84 17.04
CA VAL A 445 -8.66 -8.48 16.55
C VAL A 445 -8.87 -7.44 17.63
N ASP A 446 -9.95 -7.53 18.43
CA ASP A 446 -10.20 -6.58 19.52
C ASP A 446 -9.10 -6.68 20.59
N ALA A 447 -8.70 -7.90 20.99
CA ALA A 447 -7.59 -8.11 21.92
C ALA A 447 -6.28 -7.51 21.39
N PHE A 448 -5.95 -7.80 20.12
CA PHE A 448 -4.75 -7.30 19.44
C PHE A 448 -4.71 -5.76 19.35
N THR A 449 -5.84 -5.13 19.00
CA THR A 449 -5.90 -3.68 18.77
C THR A 449 -6.03 -2.88 20.05
N SER A 450 -6.56 -3.47 21.14
CA SER A 450 -6.70 -2.80 22.44
C SER A 450 -5.45 -2.88 23.31
N GLU A 451 -4.55 -3.84 23.05
CA GLU A 451 -3.31 -3.98 23.82
C GLU A 451 -2.30 -2.90 23.42
N VAL A 452 -1.76 -2.18 24.40
CA VAL A 452 -0.79 -1.09 24.17
C VAL A 452 0.67 -1.53 24.31
N ASP A 453 0.95 -2.66 24.99
CA ASP A 453 2.29 -3.22 25.11
C ASP A 453 2.71 -3.89 23.80
N PRO A 454 3.78 -3.42 23.12
CA PRO A 454 4.18 -3.96 21.83
C PRO A 454 4.53 -5.46 21.86
N LYS A 455 5.12 -5.95 22.94
CA LYS A 455 5.51 -7.38 23.06
C LYS A 455 4.28 -8.28 23.17
N LYS A 456 3.30 -7.85 23.97
CA LYS A 456 2.03 -8.58 24.08
C LYS A 456 1.24 -8.54 22.78
N ARG A 457 1.28 -7.42 22.05
CA ARG A 457 0.65 -7.32 20.72
C ARG A 457 1.20 -8.35 19.73
N VAL A 458 2.51 -8.60 19.72
CA VAL A 458 3.10 -9.65 18.87
C VAL A 458 2.52 -11.04 19.19
N ALA A 459 2.33 -11.37 20.46
CA ALA A 459 1.71 -12.65 20.86
C ALA A 459 0.24 -12.71 20.43
N LEU A 460 -0.52 -11.63 20.60
CA LEU A 460 -1.92 -11.54 20.20
C LEU A 460 -2.10 -11.57 18.67
N TRP A 461 -1.11 -11.09 17.91
CA TRP A 461 -1.12 -11.24 16.45
C TRP A 461 -1.12 -12.72 16.01
N ALA A 462 -0.45 -13.61 16.75
CA ALA A 462 -0.49 -15.04 16.45
C ALA A 462 -1.93 -15.60 16.55
N ASP A 463 -2.74 -15.12 17.48
CA ASP A 463 -4.16 -15.53 17.59
C ASP A 463 -5.01 -14.97 16.45
N VAL A 464 -4.72 -13.74 15.98
CA VAL A 464 -5.35 -13.20 14.76
C VAL A 464 -5.01 -14.07 13.53
N GLN A 465 -3.74 -14.45 13.36
CA GLN A 465 -3.35 -15.30 12.24
C GLN A 465 -3.98 -16.70 12.32
N LYS A 466 -4.12 -17.31 13.52
CA LYS A 466 -4.89 -18.55 13.70
C LYS A 466 -6.34 -18.39 13.25
N ALA A 467 -6.98 -17.28 13.61
CA ALA A 467 -8.36 -17.02 13.18
C ALA A 467 -8.47 -16.85 11.66
N ILE A 468 -7.48 -16.21 11.00
CA ILE A 468 -7.40 -16.13 9.53
C ILE A 468 -7.37 -17.54 8.93
N TYR A 469 -6.52 -18.44 9.44
CA TYR A 469 -6.44 -19.80 8.93
C TYR A 469 -7.68 -20.64 9.23
N ALA A 470 -8.31 -20.45 10.38
CA ALA A 470 -9.53 -21.15 10.79
C ALA A 470 -10.75 -20.74 9.97
N ASP A 471 -10.93 -19.45 9.71
CA ASP A 471 -12.11 -18.90 9.03
C ASP A 471 -11.90 -18.76 7.52
N ALA A 472 -10.64 -18.80 7.05
CA ALA A 472 -10.24 -18.60 5.66
C ALA A 472 -10.96 -17.41 4.97
N PRO A 473 -10.90 -16.17 5.52
CA PRO A 473 -11.50 -15.01 4.86
C PRO A 473 -10.70 -14.58 3.64
N PHE A 474 -9.44 -14.90 3.64
CA PHE A 474 -8.50 -14.76 2.53
C PHE A 474 -7.39 -15.80 2.64
N MET A 475 -6.65 -16.02 1.56
CA MET A 475 -5.46 -16.84 1.58
C MET A 475 -4.28 -16.10 0.94
N LYS A 476 -3.18 -16.02 1.68
CA LYS A 476 -1.89 -15.60 1.17
C LYS A 476 -1.33 -16.69 0.26
N ILE A 477 -0.79 -16.32 -0.90
CA ILE A 477 -0.22 -17.28 -1.84
C ILE A 477 1.27 -17.52 -1.55
N GLY A 478 1.98 -16.49 -1.15
CA GLY A 478 3.39 -16.51 -0.78
C GLY A 478 3.93 -15.09 -0.79
N ASP A 479 5.25 -14.92 -0.65
CA ASP A 479 5.89 -13.61 -0.74
C ASP A 479 6.35 -13.33 -2.17
N PHE A 480 6.40 -12.06 -2.58
CA PHE A 480 6.97 -11.68 -3.86
C PHE A 480 7.75 -10.38 -3.80
N ASN A 481 8.64 -10.22 -4.79
CA ASN A 481 9.40 -9.02 -5.04
C ASN A 481 8.79 -8.29 -6.23
N ALA A 482 8.57 -6.99 -6.11
CA ALA A 482 8.04 -6.19 -7.21
C ALA A 482 9.18 -5.54 -8.01
N VAL A 483 8.94 -5.36 -9.31
CA VAL A 483 9.85 -4.69 -10.24
C VAL A 483 9.15 -3.47 -10.82
N SER A 484 9.83 -2.34 -10.76
CA SER A 484 9.52 -1.10 -11.49
C SER A 484 10.75 -0.69 -12.31
N ALA A 485 10.64 0.32 -13.12
CA ALA A 485 11.76 0.86 -13.87
C ALA A 485 11.84 2.38 -13.74
N GLU A 486 13.06 2.91 -13.70
CA GLU A 486 13.29 4.34 -13.75
C GLU A 486 14.28 4.70 -14.87
N SER A 487 14.11 5.88 -15.46
CA SER A 487 15.04 6.44 -16.44
C SER A 487 16.41 6.67 -15.80
N THR A 488 17.48 6.38 -16.55
CA THR A 488 18.85 6.73 -16.13
C THR A 488 19.09 8.23 -15.95
N LYS A 489 18.16 9.06 -16.42
CA LYS A 489 18.15 10.52 -16.22
C LYS A 489 17.47 10.95 -14.92
N LEU A 490 16.72 10.07 -14.25
CA LEU A 490 16.01 10.40 -13.02
C LEU A 490 16.93 10.19 -11.81
N GLU A 491 16.83 11.07 -10.83
CA GLU A 491 17.55 11.01 -9.56
C GLU A 491 16.59 11.27 -8.40
N GLY A 492 16.95 10.80 -7.19
CA GLY A 492 16.24 11.11 -5.97
C GLY A 492 14.91 10.35 -5.80
N VAL A 493 14.72 9.25 -6.53
CA VAL A 493 13.61 8.33 -6.33
C VAL A 493 14.08 7.22 -5.39
N ASP A 494 13.45 7.15 -4.22
CA ASP A 494 13.66 6.03 -3.29
C ASP A 494 12.74 4.85 -3.68
N PRO A 495 13.25 3.61 -3.72
CA PRO A 495 12.41 2.43 -3.88
C PRO A 495 11.36 2.35 -2.77
N ALA A 496 10.08 2.37 -3.13
CA ALA A 496 8.99 2.38 -2.16
C ALA A 496 7.75 1.67 -2.72
N PRO A 497 6.93 0.99 -1.90
CA PRO A 497 5.71 0.30 -2.35
C PRO A 497 4.69 1.25 -3.02
N TRP A 498 4.65 2.49 -2.57
CA TRP A 498 3.89 3.58 -3.18
C TRP A 498 4.87 4.63 -3.65
N PRO A 499 5.35 4.57 -4.93
CA PRO A 499 6.37 5.48 -5.43
C PRO A 499 5.98 6.94 -5.28
N TYR A 500 6.95 7.77 -4.92
CA TYR A 500 6.78 9.19 -4.71
C TYR A 500 7.92 9.97 -5.36
N PHE A 501 7.62 11.20 -5.81
CA PHE A 501 8.51 11.97 -6.67
C PHE A 501 8.80 13.39 -6.16
N TRP A 502 8.42 13.72 -4.92
CA TRP A 502 8.67 15.07 -4.40
C TRP A 502 10.15 15.43 -4.22
N ASN A 503 11.05 14.44 -4.12
CA ASN A 503 12.48 14.66 -4.08
C ASN A 503 13.18 14.24 -5.39
N ALA A 504 12.42 13.85 -6.43
CA ALA A 504 12.97 13.50 -7.72
C ALA A 504 13.45 14.73 -8.49
N SER A 505 14.52 14.56 -9.27
CA SER A 505 15.05 15.56 -10.20
C SER A 505 15.54 14.90 -11.50
N ILE A 506 15.72 15.70 -12.54
CA ILE A 506 16.25 15.24 -13.84
C ILE A 506 17.70 15.65 -13.94
N LYS A 507 18.59 14.69 -14.24
CA LYS A 507 19.98 14.96 -14.63
C LYS A 507 20.01 15.81 -15.89
N LYS A 508 20.83 16.84 -15.93
CA LYS A 508 21.13 17.64 -17.12
C LYS A 508 22.28 17.05 -17.94
#